data_57b494e77241a3ff3356680b2c3a6d39
#
_entry.id   57b494e77241a3ff3356680b2c3a6d39
#
_cell.length_a   1.000
_cell.length_b   1.000
_cell.length_c   1.000
_cell.angle_alpha   90.00
_cell.angle_beta   90.00
_cell.angle_gamma   90.00
#
_symmetry.space_group_name_H-M   'P 1'
#
loop_
_entity.id
_entity.type
_entity.pdbx_description
1 polymer ?
#
loop_
_entity_poly.entity_id
_entity_poly.type
_entity_poly.pdbx_seq_one_letter_code
_entity_poly.pdbx_strand_id
1 'polypeptide(L)'
;MEVKKEYLNEEEYQRNNAKLKKAGKIVLIVGICLFVLGIILTIIGFLNFGSTAVNSATMDNFDEASTVKGIFGGFGLLALGGFMDGTSFFVMAIGGMIMFIAHRREIAAYSAQQVMPVVKEGAEKMAPTAGKVAKEVAKGIKEGINEADKK
;
A
#
# COMPACT_ATOMS: atom_id res chain seq x y z
N MET A 1 29.73 25.12 6.37
CA MET A 1 29.16 24.40 5.23
C MET A 1 27.62 24.60 5.27
N GLU A 2 27.14 25.63 4.58
CA GLU A 2 25.68 25.87 4.50
C GLU A 2 25.07 24.77 3.65
N VAL A 3 24.30 23.91 4.26
CA VAL A 3 23.46 22.96 3.54
C VAL A 3 22.39 23.81 2.84
N LYS A 4 22.59 24.04 1.55
CA LYS A 4 21.59 24.64 0.67
C LYS A 4 20.37 23.74 0.74
N LYS A 5 19.38 24.12 1.56
CA LYS A 5 18.07 23.49 1.59
C LYS A 5 17.45 23.78 0.24
N GLU A 6 17.60 22.87 -0.70
CA GLU A 6 16.87 22.87 -1.95
C GLU A 6 15.41 22.61 -1.59
N TYR A 7 14.71 23.69 -1.26
CA TYR A 7 13.27 23.65 -1.06
C TYR A 7 12.68 23.28 -2.41
N LEU A 8 12.27 22.04 -2.55
CA LEU A 8 11.35 21.63 -3.60
C LEU A 8 10.26 22.70 -3.68
N ASN A 9 10.12 23.31 -4.87
CA ASN A 9 9.15 24.35 -5.11
C ASN A 9 7.77 23.82 -4.67
N GLU A 10 7.22 24.34 -3.58
CA GLU A 10 6.01 23.84 -2.93
C GLU A 10 4.85 23.75 -3.91
N GLU A 11 4.75 24.72 -4.84
CA GLU A 11 3.72 24.76 -5.87
C GLU A 11 3.88 23.64 -6.90
N GLU A 12 5.10 23.34 -7.30
CA GLU A 12 5.39 22.24 -8.24
C GLU A 12 5.12 20.89 -7.59
N TYR A 13 5.49 20.74 -6.32
CA TYR A 13 5.18 19.54 -5.55
C TYR A 13 3.67 19.32 -5.42
N GLN A 14 2.91 20.37 -5.04
CA GLN A 14 1.45 20.27 -4.90
C GLN A 14 0.78 19.91 -6.22
N ARG A 15 1.24 20.52 -7.34
CA ARG A 15 0.72 20.22 -8.67
C ARG A 15 0.99 18.77 -9.10
N ASN A 16 2.20 18.29 -8.86
CA ASN A 16 2.57 16.90 -9.18
C ASN A 16 1.83 15.91 -8.28
N ASN A 17 1.68 16.21 -7.00
CA ASN A 17 0.94 15.39 -6.05
C ASN A 17 -0.56 15.31 -6.41
N ALA A 18 -1.17 16.44 -6.85
CA ALA A 18 -2.55 16.44 -7.33
C ALA A 18 -2.74 15.56 -8.57
N LYS A 19 -1.77 15.59 -9.52
CA LYS A 19 -1.79 14.69 -10.68
C LYS A 19 -1.69 13.22 -10.28
N LEU A 20 -0.79 12.89 -9.35
CA LEU A 20 -0.64 11.51 -8.82
C LEU A 20 -1.91 11.04 -8.10
N LYS A 21 -2.52 11.87 -7.27
CA LYS A 21 -3.81 11.56 -6.61
C LYS A 21 -4.90 11.28 -7.63
N LYS A 22 -4.99 12.10 -8.70
CA LYS A 22 -5.97 11.90 -9.77
C LYS A 22 -5.70 10.60 -10.55
N ALA A 23 -4.46 10.34 -10.93
CA ALA A 23 -4.06 9.12 -11.61
C ALA A 23 -4.36 7.87 -10.77
N GLY A 24 -3.98 7.87 -9.49
CA GLY A 24 -4.25 6.76 -8.56
C GLY A 24 -5.74 6.45 -8.42
N LYS A 25 -6.59 7.50 -8.31
CA LYS A 25 -8.05 7.33 -8.28
C LYS A 25 -8.59 6.70 -9.56
N ILE A 26 -8.14 7.15 -10.74
CA ILE A 26 -8.57 6.61 -12.03
C ILE A 26 -8.18 5.13 -12.14
N VAL A 27 -6.93 4.78 -11.84
CA VAL A 27 -6.44 3.39 -11.88
C VAL A 27 -7.24 2.50 -10.93
N LEU A 28 -7.53 2.98 -9.73
CA LEU A 28 -8.33 2.24 -8.75
C LEU A 28 -9.76 2.01 -9.23
N ILE A 29 -10.42 3.02 -9.79
CA ILE A 29 -11.78 2.90 -10.36
C ILE A 29 -11.79 1.89 -11.51
N VAL A 30 -10.80 1.95 -12.42
CA VAL A 30 -10.67 0.99 -13.53
C VAL A 30 -10.48 -0.43 -12.97
N GLY A 31 -9.64 -0.62 -11.97
CA GLY A 31 -9.46 -1.92 -11.30
C GLY A 31 -10.76 -2.47 -10.72
N ILE A 32 -11.55 -1.62 -10.04
CA ILE A 32 -12.87 -2.02 -9.48
C ILE A 32 -13.85 -2.39 -10.60
N CYS A 33 -13.92 -1.62 -11.69
CA CYS A 33 -14.79 -1.93 -12.81
C CYS A 33 -14.43 -3.28 -13.46
N LEU A 34 -13.13 -3.55 -13.67
CA LEU A 34 -12.65 -4.82 -14.19
C LEU A 34 -12.98 -5.98 -13.25
N PHE A 35 -12.85 -5.79 -11.94
CA PHE A 35 -13.19 -6.79 -10.94
C PHE A 35 -14.68 -7.16 -10.96
N VAL A 36 -15.56 -6.16 -11.00
CA VAL A 36 -17.01 -6.39 -11.09
C VAL A 36 -17.37 -7.14 -12.36
N LEU A 37 -16.77 -6.78 -13.51
CA LEU A 37 -16.97 -7.50 -14.77
C LEU A 37 -16.46 -8.94 -14.69
N GLY A 38 -15.30 -9.17 -14.09
CA GLY A 38 -14.74 -10.50 -13.87
C GLY A 38 -15.68 -11.38 -13.05
N ILE A 39 -16.20 -10.87 -11.92
CA ILE A 39 -17.18 -11.59 -11.09
C ILE A 39 -18.44 -11.97 -11.91
N ILE A 40 -18.98 -11.04 -12.69
CA ILE A 40 -20.17 -11.30 -13.53
C ILE A 40 -19.89 -12.43 -14.52
N LEU A 41 -18.75 -12.39 -15.21
CA LEU A 41 -18.36 -13.44 -16.16
C LEU A 41 -18.14 -14.79 -15.46
N THR A 42 -17.54 -14.79 -14.29
CA THR A 42 -17.33 -15.99 -13.48
C THR A 42 -18.67 -16.62 -13.07
N ILE A 43 -19.64 -15.81 -12.63
CA ILE A 43 -20.99 -16.30 -12.27
C ILE A 43 -21.70 -16.87 -13.48
N ILE A 44 -21.71 -16.16 -14.62
CA ILE A 44 -22.33 -16.64 -15.87
C ILE A 44 -21.65 -17.94 -16.33
N GLY A 45 -20.32 -18.01 -16.29
CA GLY A 45 -19.56 -19.20 -16.64
C GLY A 45 -19.92 -20.40 -15.76
N PHE A 46 -20.04 -20.17 -14.44
CA PHE A 46 -20.42 -21.20 -13.47
C PHE A 46 -21.85 -21.72 -13.72
N LEU A 47 -22.80 -20.82 -13.96
CA LEU A 47 -24.20 -21.20 -14.26
C LEU A 47 -24.29 -22.00 -15.56
N ASN A 48 -23.61 -21.59 -16.62
CA ASN A 48 -23.60 -22.31 -17.90
C ASN A 48 -22.91 -23.67 -17.76
N PHE A 49 -21.80 -23.76 -17.09
CA PHE A 49 -21.11 -25.02 -16.85
C PHE A 49 -21.98 -25.98 -16.02
N GLY A 50 -22.55 -25.49 -14.91
CA GLY A 50 -23.37 -26.27 -14.01
C GLY A 50 -24.65 -26.78 -14.68
N SER A 51 -25.37 -25.93 -15.42
CA SER A 51 -26.60 -26.31 -16.14
C SER A 51 -26.33 -27.36 -17.23
N THR A 52 -25.21 -27.21 -17.95
CA THR A 52 -24.84 -28.20 -18.99
C THR A 52 -24.46 -29.53 -18.36
N ALA A 53 -23.70 -29.52 -17.26
CA ALA A 53 -23.33 -30.76 -16.55
C ALA A 53 -24.55 -31.51 -16.00
N VAL A 54 -25.51 -30.80 -15.40
CA VAL A 54 -26.75 -31.40 -14.87
C VAL A 54 -27.62 -31.96 -16.00
N ASN A 55 -27.80 -31.20 -17.08
CA ASN A 55 -28.61 -31.65 -18.21
C ASN A 55 -28.01 -32.88 -18.91
N SER A 56 -26.66 -32.95 -19.00
CA SER A 56 -25.98 -34.12 -19.56
C SER A 56 -26.14 -35.39 -18.71
N ALA A 57 -26.30 -35.23 -17.39
CA ALA A 57 -26.49 -36.34 -16.48
C ALA A 57 -27.92 -36.91 -16.43
N THR A 58 -28.93 -36.12 -16.90
CA THR A 58 -30.35 -36.42 -16.73
C THR A 58 -31.11 -36.78 -18.03
N MET A 59 -30.48 -36.61 -19.20
CA MET A 59 -31.15 -36.85 -20.47
C MET A 59 -30.78 -38.18 -21.11
N ASP A 60 -31.82 -38.99 -21.49
CA ASP A 60 -31.69 -40.22 -22.26
C ASP A 60 -31.16 -40.00 -23.70
N ASN A 61 -31.21 -38.77 -24.23
CA ASN A 61 -30.68 -38.37 -25.53
C ASN A 61 -29.48 -37.43 -25.33
N PHE A 62 -28.32 -38.02 -25.12
CA PHE A 62 -27.06 -37.32 -24.98
C PHE A 62 -26.58 -36.81 -26.35
N ASP A 63 -26.70 -35.51 -26.62
CA ASP A 63 -26.06 -34.87 -27.75
C ASP A 63 -24.64 -34.40 -27.36
N GLU A 64 -23.66 -35.23 -27.76
CA GLU A 64 -22.25 -34.97 -27.45
C GLU A 64 -21.80 -33.58 -27.92
N ALA A 65 -22.23 -33.13 -29.07
CA ALA A 65 -21.78 -31.88 -29.67
C ALA A 65 -22.27 -30.65 -28.88
N SER A 66 -23.52 -30.64 -28.45
CA SER A 66 -24.10 -29.55 -27.67
C SER A 66 -23.55 -29.52 -26.25
N THR A 67 -23.32 -30.69 -25.65
CA THR A 67 -22.72 -30.82 -24.31
C THR A 67 -21.30 -30.35 -24.28
N VAL A 68 -20.48 -30.77 -25.24
CA VAL A 68 -19.07 -30.34 -25.36
C VAL A 68 -19.01 -28.83 -25.54
N LYS A 69 -19.83 -28.26 -26.44
CA LYS A 69 -19.87 -26.81 -26.68
C LYS A 69 -20.29 -26.02 -25.42
N GLY A 70 -21.26 -26.53 -24.66
CA GLY A 70 -21.72 -25.89 -23.40
C GLY A 70 -20.64 -25.93 -22.30
N ILE A 71 -19.99 -27.09 -22.13
CA ILE A 71 -18.90 -27.24 -21.17
C ILE A 71 -17.71 -26.32 -21.51
N PHE A 72 -17.23 -26.34 -22.76
CA PHE A 72 -16.13 -25.49 -23.17
C PHE A 72 -16.51 -24.00 -23.13
N GLY A 73 -17.72 -23.60 -23.48
CA GLY A 73 -18.23 -22.24 -23.37
C GLY A 73 -18.27 -21.76 -21.91
N GLY A 74 -18.85 -22.57 -21.02
CA GLY A 74 -18.91 -22.27 -19.59
C GLY A 74 -17.51 -22.19 -18.93
N PHE A 75 -16.63 -23.16 -19.24
CA PHE A 75 -15.26 -23.18 -18.75
C PHE A 75 -14.46 -21.99 -19.30
N GLY A 76 -14.63 -21.65 -20.56
CA GLY A 76 -13.97 -20.46 -21.16
C GLY A 76 -14.37 -19.17 -20.46
N LEU A 77 -15.65 -18.98 -20.12
CA LEU A 77 -16.11 -17.82 -19.36
C LEU A 77 -15.57 -17.81 -17.93
N LEU A 78 -15.50 -18.96 -17.26
CA LEU A 78 -14.88 -19.09 -15.94
C LEU A 78 -13.41 -18.70 -15.96
N ALA A 79 -12.66 -19.23 -16.93
CA ALA A 79 -11.25 -18.93 -17.10
C ALA A 79 -11.00 -17.44 -17.39
N LEU A 80 -11.82 -16.85 -18.28
CA LEU A 80 -11.76 -15.43 -18.62
C LEU A 80 -12.09 -14.55 -17.42
N GLY A 81 -13.16 -14.86 -16.69
CA GLY A 81 -13.58 -14.16 -15.49
C GLY A 81 -12.49 -14.22 -14.41
N GLY A 82 -11.98 -15.41 -14.12
CA GLY A 82 -10.89 -15.58 -13.14
C GLY A 82 -9.60 -14.86 -13.51
N PHE A 83 -9.24 -14.82 -14.81
CA PHE A 83 -8.11 -14.05 -15.29
C PHE A 83 -8.33 -12.54 -15.13
N MET A 84 -9.54 -12.04 -15.42
CA MET A 84 -9.91 -10.65 -15.22
C MET A 84 -9.89 -10.27 -13.72
N ASP A 85 -10.39 -11.14 -12.85
CA ASP A 85 -10.38 -10.92 -11.40
C ASP A 85 -8.93 -10.84 -10.88
N GLY A 86 -8.06 -11.77 -11.27
CA GLY A 86 -6.65 -11.74 -10.94
C GLY A 86 -5.95 -10.48 -11.42
N THR A 87 -6.16 -10.10 -12.68
CA THR A 87 -5.56 -8.89 -13.27
C THR A 87 -6.07 -7.61 -12.58
N SER A 88 -7.37 -7.54 -12.29
CA SER A 88 -7.98 -6.39 -11.63
C SER A 88 -7.42 -6.16 -10.24
N PHE A 89 -7.10 -7.23 -9.50
CA PHE A 89 -6.46 -7.14 -8.20
C PHE A 89 -5.09 -6.45 -8.27
N PHE A 90 -4.27 -6.79 -9.27
CA PHE A 90 -2.98 -6.10 -9.50
C PHE A 90 -3.18 -4.62 -9.86
N VAL A 91 -4.17 -4.32 -10.71
CA VAL A 91 -4.49 -2.93 -11.07
C VAL A 91 -4.92 -2.13 -9.85
N MET A 92 -5.77 -2.69 -8.98
CA MET A 92 -6.18 -2.05 -7.73
C MET A 92 -5.00 -1.85 -6.78
N ALA A 93 -4.11 -2.83 -6.66
CA ALA A 93 -2.91 -2.73 -5.82
C ALA A 93 -1.99 -1.59 -6.30
N ILE A 94 -1.77 -1.47 -7.61
CA ILE A 94 -0.99 -0.36 -8.21
C ILE A 94 -1.68 0.98 -7.93
N GLY A 95 -2.99 1.08 -8.13
CA GLY A 95 -3.76 2.29 -7.85
C GLY A 95 -3.67 2.70 -6.38
N GLY A 96 -3.79 1.74 -5.46
CA GLY A 96 -3.61 1.94 -4.02
C GLY A 96 -2.20 2.40 -3.65
N MET A 97 -1.17 1.82 -4.26
CA MET A 97 0.22 2.21 -4.04
C MET A 97 0.49 3.64 -4.53
N ILE A 98 -0.03 4.03 -5.70
CA ILE A 98 0.09 5.41 -6.20
C ILE A 98 -0.60 6.38 -5.24
N MET A 99 -1.79 6.06 -4.75
CA MET A 99 -2.49 6.89 -3.76
C MET A 99 -1.72 6.97 -2.44
N PHE A 100 -1.15 5.87 -1.97
CA PHE A 100 -0.34 5.85 -0.76
C PHE A 100 0.89 6.77 -0.89
N ILE A 101 1.61 6.68 -2.02
CA ILE A 101 2.76 7.56 -2.29
C ILE A 101 2.32 9.03 -2.32
N ALA A 102 1.20 9.33 -2.96
CA ALA A 102 0.67 10.69 -3.06
C ALA A 102 0.24 11.27 -1.68
N HIS A 103 -0.19 10.42 -0.73
CA HIS A 103 -0.56 10.84 0.62
C HIS A 103 0.57 10.71 1.66
N ARG A 104 1.72 10.15 1.26
CA ARG A 104 2.82 9.86 2.19
C ARG A 104 3.24 11.07 3.03
N ARG A 105 3.27 12.25 2.44
CA ARG A 105 3.67 13.49 3.15
C ARG A 105 2.61 13.94 4.16
N GLU A 106 1.33 13.78 3.84
CA GLU A 106 0.22 14.08 4.75
C GLU A 106 0.20 13.11 5.93
N ILE A 107 0.42 11.81 5.65
CA ILE A 107 0.53 10.77 6.68
C ILE A 107 1.76 11.03 7.58
N ALA A 108 2.91 11.39 7.00
CA ALA A 108 4.10 11.70 7.75
C ALA A 108 3.93 12.94 8.62
N ALA A 109 3.28 13.98 8.11
CA ALA A 109 2.97 15.19 8.88
C ALA A 109 2.02 14.89 10.05
N TYR A 110 0.98 14.09 9.81
CA TYR A 110 0.03 13.68 10.85
C TYR A 110 0.72 12.84 11.95
N SER A 111 1.53 11.85 11.56
CA SER A 111 2.27 11.04 12.53
C SER A 111 3.30 11.86 13.31
N ALA A 112 3.98 12.81 12.65
CA ALA A 112 4.92 13.71 13.32
C ALA A 112 4.21 14.59 14.37
N GLN A 113 3.00 15.09 14.07
CA GLN A 113 2.22 15.88 15.04
C GLN A 113 1.81 15.07 16.27
N GLN A 114 1.52 13.78 16.12
CA GLN A 114 1.19 12.91 17.25
C GLN A 114 2.41 12.52 18.09
N VAL A 115 3.55 12.34 17.47
CA VAL A 115 4.78 11.89 18.14
C VAL A 115 5.55 13.08 18.75
N MET A 116 5.47 14.26 18.14
CA MET A 116 6.20 15.46 18.58
C MET A 116 5.99 15.82 20.06
N PRO A 117 4.77 15.82 20.63
CA PRO A 117 4.58 16.12 22.04
C PRO A 117 5.24 15.09 22.95
N VAL A 118 5.21 13.82 22.60
CA VAL A 118 5.83 12.73 23.38
C VAL A 118 7.35 12.84 23.34
N VAL A 119 7.92 13.12 22.17
CA VAL A 119 9.36 13.33 22.00
C VAL A 119 9.82 14.58 22.77
N LYS A 120 9.04 15.67 22.71
CA LYS A 120 9.35 16.90 23.46
C LYS A 120 9.32 16.67 24.97
N GLU A 121 8.29 16.02 25.47
CA GLU A 121 8.19 15.66 26.89
C GLU A 121 9.31 14.71 27.34
N GLY A 122 9.66 13.73 26.52
CA GLY A 122 10.81 12.85 26.74
C GLY A 122 12.13 13.60 26.78
N ALA A 123 12.36 14.50 25.83
CA ALA A 123 13.56 15.33 25.77
C ALA A 123 13.66 16.28 26.97
N GLU A 124 12.55 16.91 27.38
CA GLU A 124 12.53 17.78 28.55
C GLU A 124 12.81 17.02 29.86
N LYS A 125 12.35 15.78 29.99
CA LYS A 125 12.65 14.90 31.13
C LYS A 125 14.10 14.41 31.14
N MET A 126 14.69 14.19 29.96
CA MET A 126 16.09 13.73 29.84
C MET A 126 17.11 14.85 29.90
N ALA A 127 16.77 16.07 29.53
CA ALA A 127 17.68 17.23 29.53
C ALA A 127 18.38 17.46 30.88
N PRO A 128 17.73 17.44 32.05
CA PRO A 128 18.41 17.63 33.33
C PRO A 128 19.34 16.47 33.68
N THR A 129 19.02 15.24 33.25
CA THR A 129 19.84 14.05 33.47
C THR A 129 21.10 14.10 32.60
N ALA A 130 20.94 14.44 31.32
CA ALA A 130 22.08 14.64 30.40
C ALA A 130 23.01 15.73 30.88
N GLY A 131 22.49 16.84 31.41
CA GLY A 131 23.28 17.93 32.01
C GLY A 131 24.04 17.49 33.25
N LYS A 132 23.46 16.66 34.11
CA LYS A 132 24.14 16.11 35.28
C LYS A 132 25.28 15.18 34.88
N VAL A 133 25.03 14.25 33.96
CA VAL A 133 26.06 13.32 33.47
C VAL A 133 27.22 14.08 32.82
N ALA A 134 26.93 15.05 31.96
CA ALA A 134 27.97 15.86 31.33
C ALA A 134 28.85 16.62 32.38
N LYS A 135 28.23 17.10 33.45
CA LYS A 135 28.92 17.80 34.52
C LYS A 135 29.81 16.88 35.36
N GLU A 136 29.34 15.66 35.65
CA GLU A 136 30.11 14.65 36.36
C GLU A 136 31.30 14.15 35.54
N VAL A 137 31.11 13.91 34.25
CA VAL A 137 32.16 13.52 33.32
C VAL A 137 33.25 14.64 33.24
N ALA A 138 32.82 15.89 33.08
CA ALA A 138 33.76 17.03 33.06
C ALA A 138 34.56 17.17 34.38
N LYS A 139 33.88 16.89 35.51
CA LYS A 139 34.55 16.91 36.83
C LYS A 139 35.56 15.77 36.95
N GLY A 140 35.20 14.55 36.56
CA GLY A 140 36.10 13.39 36.57
C GLY A 140 37.33 13.58 35.68
N ILE A 141 37.17 14.17 34.50
CA ILE A 141 38.30 14.51 33.61
C ILE A 141 39.21 15.53 34.27
N LYS A 142 38.66 16.57 34.88
CA LYS A 142 39.44 17.61 35.56
C LYS A 142 40.23 17.06 36.77
N GLU A 143 39.63 16.18 37.56
CA GLU A 143 40.28 15.50 38.67
C GLU A 143 41.43 14.59 38.20
N GLY A 144 41.19 13.81 37.12
CA GLY A 144 42.20 12.93 36.52
C GLY A 144 43.40 13.70 35.97
N ILE A 145 43.20 14.87 35.36
CA ILE A 145 44.29 15.72 34.87
C ILE A 145 45.10 16.29 36.05
N ASN A 146 44.41 16.77 37.08
CA ASN A 146 45.12 17.31 38.28
C ASN A 146 45.90 16.25 39.07
N GLU A 147 45.52 14.98 39.03
CA GLU A 147 46.29 13.88 39.61
C GLU A 147 47.50 13.50 38.75
N ALA A 148 47.39 13.60 37.43
CA ALA A 148 48.50 13.34 36.51
C ALA A 148 49.62 14.39 36.62
N ASP A 149 49.26 15.65 36.88
CA ASP A 149 50.23 16.75 37.04
C ASP A 149 50.96 16.74 38.40
N LYS A 150 50.57 15.88 39.33
CA LYS A 150 51.19 15.75 40.65
C LYS A 150 52.23 14.65 40.75
N LYS A 151 52.47 13.89 39.70
CA LYS A 151 53.48 12.84 39.57
C LYS A 151 54.67 13.33 38.74
#